data_338a31c244e05747d9d4cb6389f84078
#
_entry.id   338a31c244e05747d9d4cb6389f84078
#
_cell.length_a   1.000
_cell.length_b   1.000
_cell.length_c   1.000
_cell.angle_alpha   90.00
_cell.angle_beta   90.00
_cell.angle_gamma   90.00
#
_symmetry.space_group_name_H-M   'P 1'
#
loop_
_entity.id
_entity.type
_entity.pdbx_description
1 polymer ?
#
loop_
_entity_poly.entity_id
_entity_poly.type
_entity_poly.pdbx_seq_one_letter_code
_entity_poly.pdbx_strand_id
1 'polypeptide(L)'
;MSNSGFSKRNDILYKVKTENGLDRTAYLWITPDGCLSLDVSDGSDITHNMFGGDYEFSFKIKPENIPLLLHALESEHFSDKDPQVKSDFYETHLLTVEDPPRKCLTELDKAQLLIFTFYAYPEGDIEYRKLLDKYSVPYEFFTWYDMDD
;
A
#
# COMPACT_ATOMS: atom_id res chain seq x y z
N MET A 1 0.14 -11.75 -18.30
CA MET A 1 -1.01 -11.59 -17.93
C MET A 1 -1.19 -10.95 -16.64
N SER A 2 -2.12 -10.24 -16.49
CA SER A 2 -2.35 -9.60 -15.25
C SER A 2 -2.62 -10.60 -14.16
N ASN A 3 -2.08 -10.40 -13.02
CA ASN A 3 -2.26 -11.29 -11.93
C ASN A 3 -3.40 -10.88 -11.09
N SER A 4 -3.54 -9.61 -10.85
CA SER A 4 -4.54 -9.08 -9.96
C SER A 4 -5.03 -7.77 -10.54
N GLY A 5 -6.29 -7.43 -10.30
CA GLY A 5 -6.82 -6.15 -10.69
C GLY A 5 -6.14 -4.99 -9.99
N PHE A 6 -5.42 -5.25 -8.89
CA PHE A 6 -4.72 -4.23 -8.16
C PHE A 6 -3.23 -4.25 -8.41
N SER A 7 -2.72 -5.29 -9.06
CA SER A 7 -1.30 -5.48 -9.22
C SER A 7 -0.82 -4.82 -10.49
N LYS A 8 -1.03 -3.54 -10.61
CA LYS A 8 -0.60 -2.79 -11.77
C LYS A 8 0.64 -2.01 -11.42
N ARG A 9 1.52 -1.85 -12.40
CA ARG A 9 2.74 -1.11 -12.17
C ARG A 9 2.50 0.35 -11.87
N ASN A 10 1.33 0.87 -12.15
CA ASN A 10 1.01 2.27 -11.90
C ASN A 10 -0.09 2.45 -10.89
N ASP A 11 -0.20 1.51 -9.96
CA ASP A 11 -1.23 1.60 -8.93
C ASP A 11 -0.85 2.68 -7.93
N ILE A 12 -1.41 3.85 -8.12
CA ILE A 12 -1.16 5.00 -7.25
C ILE A 12 -2.09 4.90 -6.06
N LEU A 13 -1.50 4.85 -4.86
CA LEU A 13 -2.27 4.82 -3.63
C LEU A 13 -2.83 6.20 -3.32
N TYR A 14 -1.97 7.22 -3.39
CA TYR A 14 -2.43 8.61 -3.30
C TYR A 14 -1.42 9.52 -4.00
N LYS A 15 -1.89 10.70 -4.38
CA LYS A 15 -1.05 11.72 -4.97
C LYS A 15 -1.55 13.06 -4.49
N VAL A 16 -0.65 13.89 -3.96
CA VAL A 16 -1.01 15.22 -3.50
C VAL A 16 0.03 16.20 -3.98
N LYS A 17 -0.45 17.32 -4.53
CA LYS A 17 0.39 18.43 -4.93
C LYS A 17 -0.36 19.70 -4.63
N THR A 18 0.24 20.58 -3.84
CA THR A 18 -0.41 21.81 -3.43
C THR A 18 0.39 23.02 -3.88
N GLU A 19 -0.27 24.18 -3.90
CA GLU A 19 0.37 25.42 -4.31
C GLU A 19 1.46 25.85 -3.33
N ASN A 20 1.37 25.40 -2.09
CA ASN A 20 2.36 25.77 -1.08
C ASN A 20 3.53 24.79 -0.99
N GLY A 21 3.74 23.98 -2.01
CA GLY A 21 4.95 23.21 -2.16
C GLY A 21 4.92 21.75 -1.77
N LEU A 22 3.78 21.22 -1.34
CA LEU A 22 3.66 19.79 -1.05
C LEU A 22 3.52 19.02 -2.35
N ASP A 23 4.38 18.01 -2.55
CA ASP A 23 4.35 17.18 -3.76
C ASP A 23 4.77 15.78 -3.37
N ARG A 24 3.80 14.89 -3.20
CA ARG A 24 4.03 13.54 -2.73
C ARG A 24 3.16 12.55 -3.46
N THR A 25 3.74 11.41 -3.82
CA THR A 25 3.01 10.32 -4.47
C THR A 25 3.38 9.00 -3.80
N ALA A 26 2.38 8.19 -3.52
CA ALA A 26 2.58 6.86 -2.96
C ALA A 26 2.07 5.82 -3.95
N TYR A 27 2.84 4.77 -4.14
CA TYR A 27 2.52 3.66 -5.04
C TYR A 27 2.49 2.36 -4.26
N LEU A 28 1.53 1.50 -4.57
CA LEU A 28 1.48 0.16 -4.01
C LEU A 28 1.59 -0.82 -5.16
N TRP A 29 2.60 -1.70 -5.13
CA TRP A 29 2.81 -2.61 -6.24
C TRP A 29 3.49 -3.89 -5.77
N ILE A 30 3.47 -4.89 -6.64
CA ILE A 30 4.10 -6.18 -6.35
C ILE A 30 5.40 -6.24 -7.14
N THR A 31 6.50 -6.45 -6.43
CA THR A 31 7.81 -6.51 -7.06
C THR A 31 7.98 -7.81 -7.82
N PRO A 32 9.00 -7.91 -8.72
CA PRO A 32 9.22 -9.13 -9.47
C PRO A 32 9.46 -10.37 -8.59
N ASP A 33 9.99 -10.19 -7.38
CA ASP A 33 10.20 -11.32 -6.46
C ASP A 33 9.01 -11.55 -5.53
N GLY A 34 7.87 -10.93 -5.80
CA GLY A 34 6.64 -11.22 -5.10
C GLY A 34 6.41 -10.45 -3.81
N CYS A 35 7.22 -9.45 -3.52
CA CYS A 35 7.03 -8.61 -2.34
C CYS A 35 5.97 -7.56 -2.61
N LEU A 36 5.22 -7.19 -1.58
CA LEU A 36 4.29 -6.08 -1.66
C LEU A 36 5.00 -4.83 -1.17
N SER A 37 5.17 -3.86 -2.05
CA SER A 37 5.95 -2.66 -1.76
C SER A 37 5.07 -1.42 -1.78
N LEU A 38 5.17 -0.61 -0.74
CA LEU A 38 4.58 0.73 -0.70
C LEU A 38 5.72 1.73 -0.85
N ASP A 39 5.76 2.40 -1.99
CA ASP A 39 6.84 3.33 -2.32
C ASP A 39 6.29 4.75 -2.28
N VAL A 40 6.99 5.64 -1.58
CA VAL A 40 6.59 7.04 -1.47
C VAL A 40 7.69 7.90 -2.04
N SER A 41 7.30 8.79 -2.97
CA SER A 41 8.21 9.77 -3.56
C SER A 41 7.78 11.15 -3.10
N ASP A 42 8.71 11.89 -2.49
CA ASP A 42 8.43 13.21 -1.95
C ASP A 42 9.34 14.23 -2.61
N GLY A 43 8.77 15.01 -3.54
CA GLY A 43 9.47 16.10 -4.24
C GLY A 43 9.06 17.46 -3.71
N SER A 44 8.56 17.54 -2.47
CA SER A 44 8.14 18.80 -1.87
C SER A 44 9.30 19.80 -1.79
N ASP A 45 8.97 21.09 -1.76
CA ASP A 45 9.97 22.14 -1.62
C ASP A 45 10.79 21.97 -0.35
N ILE A 46 10.15 21.55 0.73
CA ILE A 46 10.86 21.31 1.99
C ILE A 46 11.89 20.20 1.80
N THR A 47 11.51 19.12 1.12
CA THR A 47 12.40 18.01 0.85
C THR A 47 13.58 18.44 -0.01
N HIS A 48 13.32 19.22 -1.07
CA HIS A 48 14.39 19.73 -1.91
C HIS A 48 15.37 20.60 -1.12
N ASN A 49 14.85 21.43 -0.23
CA ASN A 49 15.71 22.30 0.58
C ASN A 49 16.55 21.52 1.57
N MET A 50 16.03 20.42 2.11
CA MET A 50 16.73 19.63 3.10
C MET A 50 17.72 18.65 2.48
N PHE A 51 17.37 18.05 1.35
CA PHE A 51 18.12 16.94 0.79
C PHE A 51 18.73 17.22 -0.58
N GLY A 52 18.46 18.37 -1.16
CA GLY A 52 19.01 18.72 -2.47
C GLY A 52 18.34 18.02 -3.63
N GLY A 53 17.24 17.34 -3.41
CA GLY A 53 16.51 16.64 -4.44
C GLY A 53 15.32 15.89 -3.85
N ASP A 54 14.75 14.98 -4.62
CA ASP A 54 13.62 14.20 -4.16
C ASP A 54 14.06 13.18 -3.12
N TYR A 55 13.17 12.91 -2.19
CA TYR A 55 13.37 11.90 -1.18
C TYR A 55 12.40 10.76 -1.41
N GLU A 56 12.90 9.54 -1.42
CA GLU A 56 12.06 8.37 -1.64
C GLU A 56 12.27 7.35 -0.53
N PHE A 57 11.20 6.65 -0.18
CA PHE A 57 11.30 5.57 0.79
C PHE A 57 10.27 4.50 0.45
N SER A 58 10.54 3.28 0.92
CA SER A 58 9.70 2.13 0.63
C SER A 58 9.55 1.24 1.83
N PHE A 59 8.37 0.67 1.97
CA PHE A 59 8.08 -0.39 2.94
C PHE A 59 7.78 -1.66 2.14
N LYS A 60 8.60 -2.68 2.33
CA LYS A 60 8.48 -3.91 1.53
C LYS A 60 8.15 -5.09 2.41
N ILE A 61 7.08 -5.80 2.07
CA ILE A 61 6.63 -6.99 2.79
C ILE A 61 6.96 -8.21 1.94
N LYS A 62 7.74 -9.14 2.49
CA LYS A 62 8.10 -10.35 1.77
C LYS A 62 6.90 -11.28 1.63
N PRO A 63 6.91 -12.15 0.59
CA PRO A 63 5.77 -13.04 0.36
C PRO A 63 5.40 -13.88 1.58
N GLU A 64 6.38 -14.35 2.34
CA GLU A 64 6.10 -15.19 3.50
C GLU A 64 5.43 -14.43 4.63
N ASN A 65 5.45 -13.10 4.61
CA ASN A 65 4.84 -12.28 5.64
C ASN A 65 3.50 -11.68 5.22
N ILE A 66 3.03 -11.98 4.02
CA ILE A 66 1.73 -11.51 3.56
C ILE A 66 0.58 -11.99 4.46
N PRO A 67 0.58 -13.26 4.92
CA PRO A 67 -0.47 -13.70 5.85
C PRO A 67 -0.50 -12.87 7.14
N LEU A 68 0.66 -12.50 7.67
CA LEU A 68 0.74 -11.66 8.87
C LEU A 68 0.20 -10.27 8.59
N LEU A 69 0.54 -9.71 7.43
CA LEU A 69 0.02 -8.39 7.03
C LEU A 69 -1.49 -8.42 6.89
N LEU A 70 -2.03 -9.45 6.24
CA LEU A 70 -3.47 -9.57 6.07
C LEU A 70 -4.17 -9.67 7.41
N HIS A 71 -3.62 -10.48 8.32
CA HIS A 71 -4.19 -10.59 9.67
C HIS A 71 -4.22 -9.24 10.37
N ALA A 72 -3.14 -8.48 10.26
CA ALA A 72 -3.06 -7.15 10.87
C ALA A 72 -4.11 -6.21 10.29
N LEU A 73 -4.24 -6.19 8.97
CA LEU A 73 -5.22 -5.34 8.30
C LEU A 73 -6.65 -5.70 8.68
N GLU A 74 -6.96 -6.99 8.70
CA GLU A 74 -8.29 -7.43 9.06
C GLU A 74 -8.60 -7.14 10.53
N SER A 75 -7.62 -7.33 11.40
CA SER A 75 -7.81 -7.08 12.83
C SER A 75 -8.03 -5.60 13.11
N GLU A 76 -7.38 -4.74 12.34
CA GLU A 76 -7.50 -3.30 12.55
C GLU A 76 -8.81 -2.74 12.02
N HIS A 77 -9.29 -3.27 10.90
CA HIS A 77 -10.39 -2.63 10.18
C HIS A 77 -11.72 -3.38 10.24
N PHE A 78 -11.72 -4.62 10.66
CA PHE A 78 -12.95 -5.39 10.79
C PHE A 78 -13.16 -5.83 12.22
N SER A 79 -14.40 -5.75 12.67
CA SER A 79 -14.74 -6.18 14.02
C SER A 79 -14.97 -7.68 14.06
N ASP A 80 -14.43 -8.35 15.07
CA ASP A 80 -14.72 -9.76 15.30
C ASP A 80 -16.18 -10.01 15.62
N LYS A 81 -16.90 -8.96 16.00
CA LYS A 81 -18.31 -9.07 16.35
C LYS A 81 -19.21 -9.12 15.13
N ASP A 82 -18.68 -8.80 13.96
CA ASP A 82 -19.48 -8.78 12.74
C ASP A 82 -18.69 -9.36 11.57
N PRO A 83 -18.52 -10.69 11.54
CA PRO A 83 -17.79 -11.32 10.44
C PRO A 83 -18.47 -11.17 9.10
N GLN A 84 -19.77 -10.86 9.08
CA GLN A 84 -20.49 -10.68 7.84
C GLN A 84 -20.01 -9.45 7.08
N VAL A 85 -19.64 -8.40 7.79
CA VAL A 85 -19.11 -7.17 7.17
C VAL A 85 -17.86 -7.49 6.36
N LYS A 86 -16.95 -8.26 6.94
CA LYS A 86 -15.72 -8.65 6.24
C LYS A 86 -16.02 -9.50 5.03
N SER A 87 -16.88 -10.48 5.19
CA SER A 87 -17.27 -11.37 4.11
C SER A 87 -17.90 -10.59 2.95
N ASP A 88 -18.82 -9.69 3.27
CA ASP A 88 -19.48 -8.87 2.25
C ASP A 88 -18.52 -7.96 1.54
N PHE A 89 -17.55 -7.40 2.26
CA PHE A 89 -16.55 -6.53 1.68
C PHE A 89 -15.76 -7.26 0.58
N TYR A 90 -15.27 -8.45 0.89
CA TYR A 90 -14.50 -9.21 -0.09
C TYR A 90 -15.37 -9.69 -1.24
N GLU A 91 -16.59 -10.10 -0.96
CA GLU A 91 -17.49 -10.60 -1.99
C GLU A 91 -17.84 -9.52 -3.00
N THR A 92 -18.11 -8.31 -2.51
CA THR A 92 -18.40 -7.18 -3.37
C THR A 92 -17.24 -6.88 -4.31
N HIS A 93 -16.01 -6.90 -3.79
CA HIS A 93 -14.84 -6.56 -4.59
C HIS A 93 -14.41 -7.71 -5.51
N LEU A 94 -14.83 -8.92 -5.20
CA LEU A 94 -14.56 -10.07 -6.06
C LEU A 94 -15.16 -9.87 -7.44
N LEU A 95 -16.30 -9.21 -7.51
CA LEU A 95 -17.00 -9.00 -8.77
C LEU A 95 -16.40 -7.86 -9.60
N THR A 96 -15.49 -7.06 -9.03
CA THR A 96 -14.98 -5.88 -9.71
C THR A 96 -13.47 -5.89 -9.91
N VAL A 97 -12.80 -6.93 -9.45
CA VAL A 97 -11.33 -6.96 -9.50
C VAL A 97 -10.83 -7.24 -10.91
N GLU A 98 -11.48 -8.13 -11.63
CA GLU A 98 -11.06 -8.54 -12.96
C GLU A 98 -12.26 -8.75 -13.86
N ASP A 99 -11.98 -8.86 -15.13
CA ASP A 99 -12.97 -9.18 -16.14
C ASP A 99 -12.46 -10.35 -16.98
N PRO A 100 -12.93 -11.60 -16.78
CA PRO A 100 -14.01 -11.95 -15.84
C PRO A 100 -13.55 -11.91 -14.39
N PRO A 101 -14.50 -11.77 -13.47
CA PRO A 101 -14.15 -11.75 -12.04
C PRO A 101 -13.54 -13.06 -11.59
N ARG A 102 -12.64 -12.96 -10.62
CA ARG A 102 -12.09 -14.15 -10.00
C ARG A 102 -13.13 -14.83 -9.13
N LYS A 103 -12.95 -16.13 -8.94
CA LYS A 103 -13.82 -16.87 -8.04
C LYS A 103 -13.46 -16.63 -6.58
N CYS A 104 -12.21 -16.30 -6.31
CA CYS A 104 -11.77 -15.98 -4.95
C CYS A 104 -10.57 -15.05 -5.00
N LEU A 105 -10.38 -14.31 -3.94
CA LEU A 105 -9.24 -13.42 -3.78
C LEU A 105 -8.14 -14.16 -3.04
N THR A 106 -6.89 -13.99 -3.48
CA THR A 106 -5.75 -14.50 -2.76
C THR A 106 -5.48 -13.62 -1.54
N GLU A 107 -4.63 -14.09 -0.63
CA GLU A 107 -4.25 -13.27 0.51
C GLU A 107 -3.60 -11.97 0.07
N LEU A 108 -2.78 -12.03 -0.97
CA LEU A 108 -2.13 -10.83 -1.51
C LEU A 108 -3.16 -9.86 -2.08
N ASP A 109 -4.15 -10.37 -2.82
CA ASP A 109 -5.23 -9.53 -3.34
C ASP A 109 -5.98 -8.83 -2.22
N LYS A 110 -6.29 -9.57 -1.16
CA LYS A 110 -7.01 -9.01 -0.02
C LYS A 110 -6.19 -7.93 0.67
N ALA A 111 -4.89 -8.17 0.86
CA ALA A 111 -4.03 -7.18 1.49
C ALA A 111 -3.96 -5.91 0.65
N GLN A 112 -3.79 -6.04 -0.67
CA GLN A 112 -3.77 -4.87 -1.54
C GLN A 112 -5.10 -4.11 -1.47
N LEU A 113 -6.21 -4.84 -1.51
CA LEU A 113 -7.53 -4.23 -1.47
C LEU A 113 -7.72 -3.43 -0.19
N LEU A 114 -7.33 -3.98 0.95
CA LEU A 114 -7.48 -3.30 2.23
C LEU A 114 -6.61 -2.05 2.30
N ILE A 115 -5.39 -2.12 1.76
CA ILE A 115 -4.52 -0.96 1.76
C ILE A 115 -5.11 0.14 0.86
N PHE A 116 -5.60 -0.20 -0.32
CA PHE A 116 -6.23 0.77 -1.19
C PHE A 116 -7.52 1.34 -0.61
N THR A 117 -8.20 0.59 0.23
CA THR A 117 -9.44 1.05 0.85
C THR A 117 -9.19 2.00 2.01
N PHE A 118 -8.21 1.67 2.87
CA PHE A 118 -8.06 2.36 4.14
C PHE A 118 -6.84 3.27 4.25
N TYR A 119 -5.93 3.23 3.29
CA TYR A 119 -4.68 4.01 3.37
C TYR A 119 -4.43 4.89 2.15
N ALA A 120 -5.42 5.05 1.28
CA ALA A 120 -5.27 5.84 0.06
C ALA A 120 -5.57 7.32 0.31
N TYR A 121 -4.76 7.93 1.17
CA TYR A 121 -4.88 9.35 1.49
C TYR A 121 -3.50 9.88 1.91
N PRO A 122 -3.29 11.21 1.92
CA PRO A 122 -1.93 11.78 2.06
C PRO A 122 -1.11 11.39 3.27
N GLU A 123 -1.71 10.85 4.32
CA GLU A 123 -0.97 10.36 5.48
C GLU A 123 -1.11 8.85 5.64
N GLY A 124 -1.66 8.18 4.62
CA GLY A 124 -1.93 6.76 4.69
C GLY A 124 -0.68 5.92 4.86
N ASP A 125 0.44 6.35 4.28
CA ASP A 125 1.71 5.64 4.43
C ASP A 125 2.19 5.67 5.87
N ILE A 126 1.96 6.78 6.57
CA ILE A 126 2.34 6.91 7.98
C ILE A 126 1.48 5.96 8.84
N GLU A 127 0.17 5.94 8.59
CA GLU A 127 -0.73 5.06 9.32
C GLU A 127 -0.46 3.60 9.00
N TYR A 128 -0.07 3.30 7.77
CA TYR A 128 0.30 1.95 7.36
C TYR A 128 1.51 1.46 8.17
N ARG A 129 2.53 2.31 8.29
CA ARG A 129 3.71 1.95 9.07
C ARG A 129 3.35 1.71 10.53
N LYS A 130 2.46 2.54 11.08
CA LYS A 130 2.00 2.35 12.45
C LYS A 130 1.30 1.00 12.62
N LEU A 131 0.53 0.58 11.61
CA LEU A 131 -0.12 -0.72 11.61
C LEU A 131 0.92 -1.84 11.65
N LEU A 132 1.94 -1.75 10.79
CA LEU A 132 2.98 -2.78 10.75
C LEU A 132 3.67 -2.91 12.09
N ASP A 133 3.98 -1.78 12.72
CA ASP A 133 4.64 -1.79 14.03
C ASP A 133 3.71 -2.30 15.11
N LYS A 134 2.45 -1.92 15.08
CA LYS A 134 1.47 -2.32 16.09
C LYS A 134 1.29 -3.83 16.14
N TYR A 135 1.27 -4.47 14.96
CA TYR A 135 1.03 -5.91 14.86
C TYR A 135 2.31 -6.70 14.64
N SER A 136 3.46 -6.05 14.73
CA SER A 136 4.76 -6.70 14.57
C SER A 136 4.90 -7.44 13.24
N VAL A 137 4.40 -6.83 12.17
CA VAL A 137 4.54 -7.38 10.82
C VAL A 137 5.95 -7.04 10.33
N PRO A 138 6.77 -8.05 10.00
CA PRO A 138 8.11 -7.77 9.50
C PRO A 138 8.08 -7.04 8.17
N TYR A 139 8.90 -6.02 8.02
CA TYR A 139 9.02 -5.31 6.76
C TYR A 139 10.43 -4.78 6.60
N GLU A 140 10.81 -4.55 5.34
CA GLU A 140 12.08 -3.92 5.03
C GLU A 140 11.80 -2.47 4.69
N PHE A 141 12.59 -1.56 5.26
CA PHE A 141 12.44 -0.14 5.03
C PHE A 141 13.67 0.37 4.30
N PHE A 142 13.44 0.98 3.14
CA PHE A 142 14.52 1.53 2.31
C PHE A 142 14.29 3.01 2.11
N THR A 143 15.39 3.78 2.11
CA THR A 143 15.34 5.19 1.77
C THR A 143 16.44 5.49 0.77
N TRP A 144 16.18 6.46 -0.10
CA TRP A 144 17.21 6.97 -0.99
C TRP A 144 16.84 8.38 -1.40
N TYR A 145 17.85 9.14 -1.81
CA TYR A 145 17.69 10.50 -2.23
C TYR A 145 18.04 10.59 -3.70
N ASP A 146 17.24 11.36 -4.44
CA ASP A 146 17.57 11.67 -5.82
C ASP A 146 18.47 12.89 -5.79
N MET A 147 19.78 12.65 -5.78
CA MET A 147 20.75 13.71 -5.68
C MET A 147 20.99 14.33 -7.05
N ASP A 148 20.97 15.64 -7.11
CA ASP A 148 21.32 16.35 -8.34
C ASP A 148 22.82 16.35 -8.49
N ASP A 149 23.30 15.64 -9.43
CA ASP A 149 24.73 15.59 -9.70
C ASP A 149 25.15 16.62 -10.73
#